data_c02c579156fc671380f77b2034ac82b2
#
_entry.id   c02c579156fc671380f77b2034ac82b2
#
_cell.length_a   1.000
_cell.length_b   1.000
_cell.length_c   1.000
_cell.angle_alpha   90.00
_cell.angle_beta   90.00
_cell.angle_gamma   90.00
#
_symmetry.space_group_name_H-M   'P 1'
#
loop_
_entity.id
_entity.type
_entity.pdbx_description
1 polymer ?
#
loop_
_entity_poly.entity_id
_entity_poly.type
_entity_poly.pdbx_seq_one_letter_code
_entity_poly.pdbx_strand_id
1 'polypeptide(L)'
;MAVGGEGWLVVQAADGSEAYTRVGNLQIGADGQLTTMGGRPVVGDNGALTVPPGSAVSIASNGLVGSRDAASTTLTGIAEVGRLKLVNPPVTDLVRGDDGLFRMRADLPPAEADEAVTLISGAIEGSNVQPVDAMVAMIANARSFEMQMKSLQTADINAQTANKLLAYG
;
A
#
# COMPACT_ATOMS: atom_id res chain seq x y z
N MET A 1 7.78 6.02 9.53
CA MET A 1 7.00 5.32 10.58
C MET A 1 6.35 4.09 9.99
N ALA A 2 5.95 3.12 10.83
CA ALA A 2 5.20 1.95 10.42
C ALA A 2 3.93 1.84 11.27
N VAL A 3 2.88 1.19 10.73
CA VAL A 3 1.69 0.84 11.51
C VAL A 3 2.02 -0.37 12.38
N GLY A 4 1.75 -0.27 13.68
CA GLY A 4 1.98 -1.33 14.66
C GLY A 4 0.81 -2.33 14.65
N GLY A 5 1.07 -3.60 14.29
CA GLY A 5 0.02 -4.61 14.23
C GLY A 5 -0.93 -4.44 13.04
N GLU A 6 -2.22 -4.69 13.29
CA GLU A 6 -3.28 -4.49 12.29
C GLU A 6 -3.68 -3.01 12.20
N GLY A 7 -4.12 -2.58 11.03
CA GLY A 7 -4.56 -1.21 10.78
C GLY A 7 -3.92 -0.57 9.55
N TRP A 8 -4.42 0.62 9.22
CA TRP A 8 -4.07 1.35 8.02
C TRP A 8 -4.00 2.85 8.28
N LEU A 9 -3.12 3.52 7.56
CA LEU A 9 -3.06 4.97 7.46
C LEU A 9 -4.00 5.44 6.34
N VAL A 10 -4.77 6.48 6.61
CA VAL A 10 -5.67 7.08 5.61
C VAL A 10 -4.92 8.13 4.80
N VAL A 11 -5.02 8.03 3.49
CA VAL A 11 -4.47 8.99 2.52
C VAL A 11 -5.54 9.40 1.54
N GLN A 12 -5.34 10.54 0.90
CA GLN A 12 -6.22 10.98 -0.18
C GLN A 12 -5.75 10.40 -1.50
N ALA A 13 -6.64 9.73 -2.21
CA ALA A 13 -6.39 9.24 -3.57
C ALA A 13 -6.44 10.38 -4.60
N ALA A 14 -6.04 10.11 -5.83
CA ALA A 14 -6.02 11.12 -6.90
C ALA A 14 -7.41 11.67 -7.28
N ASP A 15 -8.45 10.90 -7.02
CA ASP A 15 -9.87 11.27 -7.22
C ASP A 15 -10.47 12.04 -6.03
N GLY A 16 -9.67 12.30 -4.99
CA GLY A 16 -10.09 12.98 -3.77
C GLY A 16 -10.73 12.06 -2.73
N SER A 17 -10.96 10.79 -3.02
CA SER A 17 -11.52 9.82 -2.08
C SER A 17 -10.51 9.38 -1.03
N GLU A 18 -11.00 8.83 0.09
CA GLU A 18 -10.16 8.19 1.09
C GLU A 18 -9.64 6.84 0.57
N ALA A 19 -8.37 6.60 0.79
CA ALA A 19 -7.72 5.33 0.52
C ALA A 19 -6.77 4.95 1.65
N TYR A 20 -6.45 3.68 1.75
CA TYR A 20 -5.73 3.11 2.89
C TYR A 20 -4.39 2.55 2.45
N THR A 21 -3.36 2.81 3.24
CA THR A 21 -2.01 2.32 2.98
C THR A 21 -1.31 1.95 4.30
N ARG A 22 -0.34 1.05 4.21
CA ARG A 22 0.58 0.78 5.32
C ARG A 22 1.93 1.49 5.13
N VAL A 23 2.09 2.18 4.00
CA VAL A 23 3.33 2.91 3.69
C VAL A 23 3.42 4.16 4.55
N GLY A 24 4.29 4.13 5.54
CA GLY A 24 4.50 5.21 6.51
C GLY A 24 5.71 6.09 6.21
N ASN A 25 6.21 6.11 4.98
CA ASN A 25 7.26 7.05 4.54
C ASN A 25 6.62 8.39 4.24
N LEU A 26 6.60 9.28 5.25
CA LEU A 26 6.00 10.60 5.14
C LEU A 26 7.05 11.68 4.90
N GLN A 27 6.65 12.72 4.18
CA GLN A 27 7.41 13.93 3.93
C GLN A 27 6.49 15.15 4.02
N ILE A 28 7.08 16.31 4.22
CA ILE A 28 6.35 17.59 4.18
C ILE A 28 6.46 18.11 2.75
N GLY A 29 5.33 18.33 2.10
CA GLY A 29 5.25 18.94 0.77
C GLY A 29 5.68 20.41 0.76
N ALA A 30 5.88 20.96 -0.41
CA ALA A 30 6.24 22.39 -0.57
C ALA A 30 5.14 23.34 -0.07
N ASP A 31 3.91 22.87 -0.04
CA ASP A 31 2.72 23.56 0.49
C ASP A 31 2.54 23.37 2.01
N GLY A 32 3.47 22.71 2.67
CA GLY A 32 3.39 22.36 4.09
C GLY A 32 2.49 21.17 4.39
N GLN A 33 1.85 20.54 3.42
CA GLN A 33 1.03 19.35 3.67
C GLN A 33 1.88 18.13 3.99
N LEU A 34 1.40 17.31 4.91
CA LEU A 34 1.99 16.01 5.19
C LEU A 34 1.57 15.03 4.09
N THR A 35 2.54 14.52 3.34
CA THR A 35 2.32 13.62 2.20
C THR A 35 3.14 12.34 2.34
N THR A 36 2.71 11.29 1.68
CA THR A 36 3.55 10.10 1.47
C THR A 36 4.66 10.41 0.46
N MET A 37 5.70 9.58 0.38
CA MET A 37 6.74 9.73 -0.67
C MET A 37 6.16 9.67 -2.11
N GLY A 38 4.99 9.05 -2.30
CA GLY A 38 4.26 9.05 -3.56
C GLY A 38 3.47 10.35 -3.82
N GLY A 39 3.62 11.38 -2.97
CA GLY A 39 2.95 12.69 -3.12
C GLY A 39 1.48 12.69 -2.74
N ARG A 40 0.97 11.65 -2.08
CA ARG A 40 -0.44 11.59 -1.65
C ARG A 40 -0.61 12.26 -0.29
N PRO A 41 -1.55 13.21 -0.15
CA PRO A 41 -1.83 13.84 1.13
C PRO A 41 -2.30 12.83 2.17
N VAL A 42 -1.78 12.97 3.38
CA VAL A 42 -2.25 12.18 4.52
C VAL A 42 -3.46 12.85 5.15
N VAL A 43 -4.46 12.06 5.47
CA VAL A 43 -5.71 12.53 6.07
C VAL A 43 -5.61 12.41 7.59
N GLY A 44 -5.92 13.51 8.27
CA GLY A 44 -6.15 13.52 9.72
C GLY A 44 -7.64 13.44 10.05
N ASP A 45 -7.96 13.37 11.34
CA ASP A 45 -9.35 13.32 11.83
C ASP A 45 -10.18 14.53 11.37
N ASN A 46 -9.54 15.67 11.18
CA ASN A 46 -10.19 16.93 10.75
C ASN A 46 -9.85 17.32 9.28
N GLY A 47 -9.37 16.40 8.47
CA GLY A 47 -8.98 16.64 7.07
C GLY A 47 -7.47 16.65 6.85
N ALA A 48 -6.99 17.37 5.83
CA ALA A 48 -5.58 17.41 5.49
C ALA A 48 -4.73 18.04 6.60
N LEU A 49 -3.60 17.42 6.92
CA LEU A 49 -2.67 17.91 7.93
C LEU A 49 -1.64 18.84 7.30
N THR A 50 -1.62 20.09 7.75
CA THR A 50 -0.67 21.10 7.28
C THR A 50 0.27 21.51 8.41
N VAL A 51 1.55 21.46 8.11
CA VAL A 51 2.64 21.80 9.04
C VAL A 51 3.22 23.16 8.65
N PRO A 52 3.49 24.06 9.62
CA PRO A 52 4.16 25.33 9.31
C PRO A 52 5.51 25.11 8.63
N PRO A 53 5.88 25.95 7.65
CA PRO A 53 7.16 25.83 6.96
C PRO A 53 8.33 26.01 7.95
N GLY A 54 9.39 25.21 7.77
CA GLY A 54 10.57 25.25 8.63
C GLY A 54 10.39 24.53 9.99
N SER A 55 9.29 23.81 10.18
CA SER A 55 9.05 23.04 11.38
C SER A 55 9.56 21.61 11.28
N ALA A 56 10.07 21.07 12.37
CA ALA A 56 10.31 19.65 12.55
C ALA A 56 9.04 18.96 13.05
N VAL A 57 8.67 17.85 12.44
CA VAL A 57 7.48 17.08 12.79
C VAL A 57 7.85 15.90 13.68
N SER A 58 7.06 15.68 14.71
CA SER A 58 7.08 14.48 15.53
C SER A 58 5.72 13.82 15.51
N ILE A 59 5.70 12.48 15.38
CA ILE A 59 4.46 11.69 15.36
C ILE A 59 4.52 10.72 16.52
N ALA A 60 3.54 10.82 17.39
CA ALA A 60 3.39 9.95 18.56
C ALA A 60 2.78 8.60 18.14
N SER A 61 2.91 7.59 19.00
CA SER A 61 2.38 6.26 18.77
C SER A 61 0.85 6.19 18.59
N ASN A 62 0.11 7.15 19.11
CA ASN A 62 -1.34 7.28 18.95
C ASN A 62 -1.76 8.11 17.73
N GLY A 63 -0.82 8.43 16.81
CA GLY A 63 -1.11 9.21 15.63
C GLY A 63 -1.11 10.73 15.81
N LEU A 64 -0.88 11.25 17.02
CA LEU A 64 -0.81 12.69 17.26
C LEU A 64 0.41 13.29 16.56
N VAL A 65 0.19 14.31 15.76
CA VAL A 65 1.22 15.04 15.01
C VAL A 65 1.52 16.35 15.72
N GLY A 66 2.75 16.47 16.18
CA GLY A 66 3.28 17.71 16.75
C GLY A 66 4.28 18.36 15.81
N SER A 67 4.28 19.68 15.75
CA SER A 67 5.28 20.48 15.06
C SER A 67 6.05 21.35 16.04
N ARG A 68 7.34 21.53 15.81
CA ARG A 68 8.17 22.50 16.50
C ARG A 68 9.02 23.26 15.50
N ASP A 69 9.36 24.49 15.81
CA ASP A 69 10.33 25.25 15.03
C ASP A 69 11.67 24.51 15.00
N ALA A 70 12.19 24.22 13.81
CA ALA A 70 13.47 23.51 13.64
C ALA A 70 14.66 24.31 14.20
N ALA A 71 14.54 25.63 14.28
CA ALA A 71 15.58 26.50 14.87
C ALA A 71 15.54 26.53 16.41
N SER A 72 14.47 26.05 17.03
CA SER A 72 14.32 26.05 18.50
C SER A 72 15.04 24.84 19.13
N THR A 73 16.00 25.11 19.99
CA THR A 73 16.73 24.10 20.77
C THR A 73 15.98 23.62 22.02
N THR A 74 14.89 24.29 22.38
CA THR A 74 14.09 23.95 23.56
C THR A 74 12.98 22.97 23.22
N LEU A 75 12.79 21.95 24.06
CA LEU A 75 11.69 20.99 23.96
C LEU A 75 10.32 21.57 24.34
N THR A 76 10.29 22.82 24.82
CA THR A 76 9.08 23.57 25.17
C THR A 76 8.61 24.34 23.94
N GLY A 77 7.49 23.90 23.35
CA GLY A 77 6.90 24.59 22.20
C GLY A 77 6.46 23.66 21.07
N ILE A 78 6.14 22.41 21.41
CA ILE A 78 5.50 21.52 20.43
C ILE A 78 4.05 22.00 20.28
N ALA A 79 3.73 22.54 19.11
CA ALA A 79 2.35 22.85 18.73
C ALA A 79 1.70 21.59 18.17
N GLU A 80 0.51 21.28 18.62
CA GLU A 80 -0.30 20.22 18.05
C GLU A 80 -0.81 20.63 16.68
N VAL A 81 -0.55 19.82 15.67
CA VAL A 81 -1.03 20.03 14.29
C VAL A 81 -2.35 19.30 14.07
N GLY A 82 -2.50 18.13 14.66
CA GLY A 82 -3.67 17.28 14.54
C GLY A 82 -3.32 15.82 14.75
N ARG A 83 -4.25 14.93 14.46
CA ARG A 83 -4.06 13.49 14.57
C ARG A 83 -4.23 12.84 13.21
N LEU A 84 -3.36 11.89 12.88
CA LEU A 84 -3.50 11.02 11.70
C LEU A 84 -4.76 10.17 11.85
N LYS A 85 -5.56 10.09 10.80
CA LYS A 85 -6.68 9.16 10.75
C LYS A 85 -6.14 7.75 10.52
N LEU A 86 -6.26 6.91 11.54
CA LEU A 86 -5.88 5.51 11.52
C LEU A 86 -7.15 4.67 11.56
N VAL A 87 -7.22 3.60 10.77
CA VAL A 87 -8.43 2.77 10.64
C VAL A 87 -8.06 1.29 10.66
N ASN A 88 -8.99 0.44 11.06
CA ASN A 88 -8.79 -1.02 11.07
C ASN A 88 -10.02 -1.75 10.51
N PRO A 89 -10.38 -1.52 9.24
CA PRO A 89 -11.49 -2.27 8.64
C PRO A 89 -11.10 -3.73 8.42
N PRO A 90 -12.09 -4.65 8.41
CA PRO A 90 -11.87 -6.04 8.03
C PRO A 90 -11.23 -6.14 6.64
N VAL A 91 -10.22 -6.98 6.49
CA VAL A 91 -9.49 -7.16 5.21
C VAL A 91 -10.43 -7.61 4.07
N THR A 92 -11.50 -8.34 4.40
CA THR A 92 -12.53 -8.79 3.45
C THR A 92 -13.31 -7.64 2.81
N ASP A 93 -13.34 -6.49 3.46
CA ASP A 93 -14.08 -5.30 3.03
C ASP A 93 -13.19 -4.35 2.22
N LEU A 94 -11.90 -4.68 2.11
CA LEU A 94 -10.93 -3.91 1.35
C LEU A 94 -10.72 -4.47 -0.04
N VAL A 95 -10.64 -3.58 -1.01
CA VAL A 95 -10.25 -3.87 -2.40
C VAL A 95 -8.99 -3.11 -2.74
N ARG A 96 -8.02 -3.81 -3.32
CA ARG A 96 -6.78 -3.17 -3.79
C ARG A 96 -7.02 -2.51 -5.14
N GLY A 97 -6.69 -1.24 -5.25
CA GLY A 97 -6.68 -0.51 -6.51
C GLY A 97 -5.39 -0.71 -7.31
N ASP A 98 -5.43 -0.31 -8.59
CA ASP A 98 -4.27 -0.38 -9.50
C ASP A 98 -3.14 0.57 -9.08
N ASP A 99 -3.47 1.59 -8.29
CA ASP A 99 -2.53 2.55 -7.69
C ASP A 99 -1.81 2.00 -6.44
N GLY A 100 -2.07 0.74 -6.08
CA GLY A 100 -1.48 0.06 -4.93
C GLY A 100 -2.08 0.44 -3.58
N LEU A 101 -3.08 1.33 -3.55
CA LEU A 101 -3.84 1.67 -2.36
C LEU A 101 -5.01 0.70 -2.17
N PHE A 102 -5.47 0.61 -0.93
CA PHE A 102 -6.68 -0.13 -0.58
C PHE A 102 -7.85 0.84 -0.39
N ARG A 103 -9.04 0.40 -0.72
CA ARG A 103 -10.29 1.15 -0.55
C ARG A 103 -11.35 0.24 0.03
N MET A 104 -12.32 0.84 0.73
CA MET A 104 -13.52 0.09 1.09
C MET A 104 -14.24 -0.34 -0.19
N ARG A 105 -14.92 -1.48 -0.13
CA ARG A 105 -15.82 -1.91 -1.19
C ARG A 105 -16.85 -0.82 -1.45
N ALA A 106 -17.30 -0.70 -2.71
CA ALA A 106 -18.19 0.38 -3.15
C ALA A 106 -19.57 0.39 -2.45
N ASP A 107 -19.96 -0.72 -1.84
CA ASP A 107 -21.20 -0.89 -1.08
C ASP A 107 -21.08 -0.50 0.40
N LEU A 108 -19.87 -0.15 0.86
CA LEU A 108 -19.58 0.16 2.26
C LEU A 108 -19.16 1.63 2.43
N PRO A 109 -19.49 2.26 3.57
CA PRO A 109 -19.01 3.60 3.90
C PRO A 109 -17.49 3.60 4.14
N PRO A 110 -16.84 4.79 4.10
CA PRO A 110 -15.45 4.93 4.54
C PRO A 110 -15.24 4.40 5.96
N ALA A 111 -14.06 3.83 6.22
CA ALA A 111 -13.76 3.28 7.52
C ALA A 111 -13.69 4.40 8.59
N GLU A 112 -14.22 4.11 9.76
CA GLU A 112 -14.14 5.00 10.93
C GLU A 112 -12.72 4.94 11.54
N ALA A 113 -12.34 6.03 12.21
CA ALA A 113 -11.07 6.08 12.93
C ALA A 113 -11.07 5.08 14.09
N ASP A 114 -9.97 4.37 14.26
CA ASP A 114 -9.75 3.41 15.35
C ASP A 114 -8.54 3.84 16.20
N GLU A 115 -8.79 4.22 17.43
CA GLU A 115 -7.77 4.65 18.38
C GLU A 115 -6.87 3.50 18.89
N ALA A 116 -7.28 2.25 18.67
CA ALA A 116 -6.49 1.08 19.04
C ALA A 116 -5.29 0.86 18.10
N VAL A 117 -5.35 1.42 16.89
CA VAL A 117 -4.25 1.36 15.92
C VAL A 117 -3.08 2.22 16.40
N THR A 118 -1.90 1.63 16.47
CA THR A 118 -0.70 2.31 16.93
C THR A 118 0.32 2.49 15.82
N LEU A 119 1.22 3.46 16.01
CA LEU A 119 2.31 3.75 15.09
C LEU A 119 3.67 3.53 15.77
N ILE A 120 4.63 3.04 15.00
CA ILE A 120 6.02 2.86 15.41
C ILE A 120 6.86 3.90 14.67
N SER A 121 7.38 4.87 15.42
CA SER A 121 8.26 5.90 14.86
C SER A 121 9.66 5.31 14.61
N GLY A 122 10.35 5.79 13.55
CA GLY A 122 11.69 5.32 13.20
C GLY A 122 11.76 3.97 12.48
N ALA A 123 10.62 3.29 12.28
CA ALA A 123 10.53 2.04 11.53
C ALA A 123 9.80 2.25 10.20
N ILE A 124 10.05 1.37 9.25
CA ILE A 124 9.34 1.30 7.96
C ILE A 124 8.95 -0.14 7.75
N GLU A 125 7.70 -0.37 7.35
CA GLU A 125 7.24 -1.71 6.98
C GLU A 125 7.88 -2.13 5.65
N GLY A 126 8.56 -3.28 5.65
CA GLY A 126 9.17 -3.86 4.45
C GLY A 126 8.22 -4.83 3.75
N SER A 127 8.51 -5.13 2.48
CA SER A 127 7.78 -6.16 1.75
C SER A 127 8.09 -7.55 2.33
N ASN A 128 7.06 -8.35 2.54
CA ASN A 128 7.15 -9.76 2.91
C ASN A 128 7.39 -10.66 1.67
N VAL A 129 7.37 -10.11 0.46
CA VAL A 129 7.62 -10.87 -0.77
C VAL A 129 9.11 -11.10 -0.94
N GLN A 130 9.52 -12.37 -1.12
CA GLN A 130 10.87 -12.74 -1.47
C GLN A 130 11.03 -12.70 -3.01
N PRO A 131 11.78 -11.74 -3.57
CA PRO A 131 11.89 -11.58 -5.03
C PRO A 131 12.47 -12.82 -5.73
N VAL A 132 13.39 -13.51 -5.05
CA VAL A 132 14.02 -14.73 -5.58
C VAL A 132 12.99 -15.85 -5.75
N ASP A 133 12.16 -16.09 -4.75
CA ASP A 133 11.12 -17.11 -4.82
C ASP A 133 10.07 -16.78 -5.90
N ALA A 134 9.71 -15.52 -6.03
CA ALA A 134 8.81 -15.05 -7.08
C ALA A 134 9.41 -15.27 -8.50
N MET A 135 10.72 -15.02 -8.67
CA MET A 135 11.41 -15.29 -9.94
C MET A 135 11.47 -16.79 -10.25
N VAL A 136 11.78 -17.63 -9.25
CA VAL A 136 11.79 -19.09 -9.43
C VAL A 136 10.39 -19.61 -9.80
N ALA A 137 9.35 -19.10 -9.16
CA ALA A 137 7.97 -19.46 -9.51
C ALA A 137 7.60 -19.03 -10.92
N MET A 138 8.00 -17.84 -11.36
CA MET A 138 7.80 -17.39 -12.76
C MET A 138 8.51 -18.30 -13.75
N ILE A 139 9.76 -18.69 -13.51
CA ILE A 139 10.51 -19.60 -14.38
C ILE A 139 9.84 -20.98 -14.42
N ALA A 140 9.39 -21.50 -13.28
CA ALA A 140 8.68 -22.77 -13.19
C ALA A 140 7.37 -22.75 -13.99
N ASN A 141 6.60 -21.65 -13.89
CA ASN A 141 5.37 -21.46 -14.66
C ASN A 141 5.65 -21.37 -16.17
N ALA A 142 6.69 -20.63 -16.59
CA ALA A 142 7.08 -20.54 -18.00
C ALA A 142 7.46 -21.92 -18.57
N ARG A 143 8.26 -22.69 -17.84
CA ARG A 143 8.63 -24.08 -18.25
C ARG A 143 7.42 -25.01 -18.31
N SER A 144 6.49 -24.88 -17.35
CA SER A 144 5.25 -25.66 -17.36
C SER A 144 4.41 -25.34 -18.59
N PHE A 145 4.31 -24.06 -18.96
CA PHE A 145 3.61 -23.62 -20.17
C PHE A 145 4.27 -24.18 -21.44
N GLU A 146 5.60 -24.10 -21.54
CA GLU A 146 6.36 -24.65 -22.66
C GLU A 146 6.14 -26.17 -22.82
N MET A 147 6.15 -26.92 -21.69
CA MET A 147 5.88 -28.37 -21.71
C MET A 147 4.46 -28.68 -22.17
N GLN A 148 3.47 -27.90 -21.70
CA GLN A 148 2.08 -28.05 -22.13
C GLN A 148 1.92 -27.78 -23.64
N MET A 149 2.54 -26.72 -24.15
CA MET A 149 2.52 -26.41 -25.60
C MET A 149 3.17 -27.52 -26.42
N LYS A 150 4.30 -28.05 -25.94
CA LYS A 150 4.97 -29.19 -26.63
C LYS A 150 4.12 -30.46 -26.61
N SER A 151 3.42 -30.73 -25.54
CA SER A 151 2.49 -31.84 -25.42
C SER A 151 1.34 -31.73 -26.43
N LEU A 152 0.76 -30.51 -26.53
CA LEU A 152 -0.30 -30.23 -27.52
C LEU A 152 0.21 -30.42 -28.97
N GLN A 153 1.40 -29.90 -29.29
CA GLN A 153 2.01 -30.09 -30.61
C GLN A 153 2.24 -31.57 -30.92
N THR A 154 2.72 -32.35 -29.94
CA THR A 154 2.90 -33.80 -30.12
C THR A 154 1.58 -34.53 -30.37
N ALA A 155 0.52 -34.14 -29.60
CA ALA A 155 -0.82 -34.70 -29.81
C ALA A 155 -1.37 -34.37 -31.21
N ASP A 156 -1.14 -33.17 -31.71
CA ASP A 156 -1.56 -32.69 -33.02
C ASP A 156 -0.83 -33.49 -34.16
N ILE A 157 0.49 -33.66 -34.03
CA ILE A 157 1.29 -34.47 -34.94
C ILE A 157 0.81 -35.95 -34.97
N ASN A 158 0.51 -36.51 -33.79
CA ASN A 158 0.00 -37.87 -33.68
C ASN A 158 -1.38 -38.01 -34.35
N ALA A 159 -2.28 -37.05 -34.17
CA ALA A 159 -3.59 -37.01 -34.80
C ALA A 159 -3.46 -36.90 -36.34
N GLN A 160 -2.58 -36.03 -36.82
CA GLN A 160 -2.31 -35.91 -38.28
C GLN A 160 -1.74 -37.20 -38.85
N THR A 161 -0.84 -37.86 -38.12
CA THR A 161 -0.25 -39.14 -38.57
C THR A 161 -1.30 -40.25 -38.62
N ALA A 162 -2.15 -40.34 -37.60
CA ALA A 162 -3.26 -41.29 -37.57
C ALA A 162 -4.23 -41.09 -38.76
N ASN A 163 -4.61 -39.81 -39.02
CA ASN A 163 -5.47 -39.47 -40.18
C ASN A 163 -4.84 -39.86 -41.52
N LYS A 164 -3.53 -39.69 -41.69
CA LYS A 164 -2.83 -40.12 -42.89
C LYS A 164 -2.86 -41.63 -43.06
N LEU A 165 -2.68 -42.43 -42.01
CA LEU A 165 -2.74 -43.89 -42.07
C LEU A 165 -4.14 -44.36 -42.44
N LEU A 166 -5.20 -43.73 -41.97
CA LEU A 166 -6.57 -44.04 -42.32
C LEU A 166 -6.95 -43.64 -43.75
N ALA A 167 -6.24 -42.72 -44.37
CA ALA A 167 -6.47 -42.31 -45.76
C ALA A 167 -5.79 -43.22 -46.79
N TYR A 168 -4.89 -44.11 -46.39
CA TYR A 168 -4.18 -45.07 -47.25
C TYR A 168 -4.72 -46.51 -47.18
N GLY A 169 -5.72 -46.76 -46.34
CA GLY A 169 -6.43 -48.04 -46.27
C GLY A 169 -7.79 -47.97 -46.96
#